data_91ee3a26d7d7ec2646bc3de9d04f5cab
#
_entry.id   91ee3a26d7d7ec2646bc3de9d04f5cab
#
_cell.length_a   1.000
_cell.length_b   1.000
_cell.length_c   1.000
_cell.angle_alpha   90.00
_cell.angle_beta   90.00
_cell.angle_gamma   90.00
#
_symmetry.space_group_name_H-M   'P 1'
#
loop_
_entity.id
_entity.type
_entity.pdbx_description
1 polymer ?
#
loop_
_entity_poly.entity_id
_entity_poly.type
_entity_poly.pdbx_seq_one_letter_code
_entity_poly.pdbx_strand_id
1 'polypeptide(L)'
;MKISKEVQAQARRLMRLCIGADGLMNEATVRLVADKIAADKPRNYLALLTAFTELVRLERAAHTATITSAVPLTAEEQAAITARLNARQAGLNYNWQVDSSLIAGLTVKVGDNVTDASIRTRIEQLTKNL
;
A
#
# COMPACT_ATOMS: atom_id res chain seq x y z
N MET A 1 22.21 3.78 -8.14
CA MET A 1 22.68 2.55 -8.82
C MET A 1 21.78 2.29 -10.03
N LYS A 2 22.37 2.07 -11.18
CA LYS A 2 21.63 1.77 -12.40
C LYS A 2 21.40 0.26 -12.49
N ILE A 3 20.13 -0.16 -12.49
CA ILE A 3 19.76 -1.57 -12.46
C ILE A 3 19.44 -2.02 -13.89
N SER A 4 20.04 -3.13 -14.35
CA SER A 4 19.81 -3.66 -15.68
C SER A 4 18.42 -4.24 -15.83
N LYS A 5 17.93 -4.32 -17.08
CA LYS A 5 16.62 -4.91 -17.37
C LYS A 5 16.52 -6.37 -16.96
N GLU A 6 17.63 -7.12 -17.05
CA GLU A 6 17.68 -8.52 -16.64
C GLU A 6 17.47 -8.67 -15.13
N VAL A 7 18.14 -7.82 -14.34
CA VAL A 7 18.02 -7.83 -12.88
C VAL A 7 16.59 -7.44 -12.49
N GLN A 8 16.02 -6.43 -13.15
CA GLN A 8 14.62 -6.06 -12.90
C GLN A 8 13.65 -7.19 -13.23
N ALA A 9 13.88 -7.91 -14.33
CA ALA A 9 13.06 -9.06 -14.71
C ALA A 9 13.16 -10.19 -13.69
N GLN A 10 14.37 -10.46 -13.18
CA GLN A 10 14.57 -11.44 -12.12
C GLN A 10 13.84 -11.05 -10.84
N ALA A 11 13.93 -9.78 -10.45
CA ALA A 11 13.25 -9.27 -9.26
C ALA A 11 11.73 -9.43 -9.39
N ARG A 12 11.16 -9.16 -10.56
CA ARG A 12 9.73 -9.36 -10.83
C ARG A 12 9.31 -10.81 -10.73
N ARG A 13 10.13 -11.73 -11.23
CA ARG A 13 9.85 -13.17 -11.11
C ARG A 13 9.83 -13.61 -9.64
N LEU A 14 10.82 -13.16 -8.86
CA LEU A 14 10.88 -13.43 -7.44
C LEU A 14 9.65 -12.86 -6.71
N MET A 15 9.24 -11.66 -7.08
CA MET A 15 8.05 -11.02 -6.49
C MET A 15 6.79 -11.82 -6.77
N ARG A 16 6.65 -12.38 -7.97
CA ARG A 16 5.50 -13.23 -8.32
C ARG A 16 5.41 -14.46 -7.42
N LEU A 17 6.55 -15.03 -7.05
CA LEU A 17 6.59 -16.17 -6.12
C LEU A 17 6.13 -15.78 -4.71
N CYS A 18 6.27 -14.52 -4.36
CA CYS A 18 5.87 -13.99 -3.06
C CYS A 18 4.39 -13.64 -2.99
N ILE A 19 3.71 -13.53 -4.14
CA ILE A 19 2.28 -13.22 -4.20
C ILE A 19 1.49 -14.52 -4.26
N GLY A 20 0.56 -14.69 -3.33
CA GLY A 20 -0.29 -15.87 -3.27
C GLY A 20 -1.42 -15.87 -4.29
N ALA A 21 -2.19 -16.95 -4.30
CA ALA A 21 -3.35 -17.09 -5.19
C ALA A 21 -4.43 -16.04 -4.93
N ASP A 22 -4.45 -15.48 -3.72
CA ASP A 22 -5.36 -14.41 -3.31
C ASP A 22 -4.91 -13.01 -3.79
N GLY A 23 -3.76 -12.93 -4.48
CA GLY A 23 -3.19 -11.67 -4.94
C GLY A 23 -2.46 -10.90 -3.85
N LEU A 24 -2.31 -11.46 -2.65
CA LEU A 24 -1.65 -10.79 -1.53
C LEU A 24 -0.21 -11.26 -1.39
N MET A 25 0.67 -10.35 -0.99
CA MET A 25 2.08 -10.62 -0.75
C MET A 25 2.25 -11.40 0.56
N ASN A 26 2.99 -12.51 0.49
CA ASN A 26 3.35 -13.30 1.67
C ASN A 26 4.68 -12.82 2.21
N GLU A 27 4.67 -12.16 3.37
CA GLU A 27 5.88 -11.59 3.96
C GLU A 27 6.90 -12.66 4.38
N ALA A 28 6.46 -13.83 4.79
CA ALA A 28 7.37 -14.93 5.12
C ALA A 28 8.16 -15.37 3.89
N THR A 29 7.49 -15.49 2.74
CA THR A 29 8.15 -15.82 1.46
C THR A 29 9.10 -14.70 1.04
N VAL A 30 8.72 -13.44 1.22
CA VAL A 30 9.60 -12.29 0.93
C VAL A 30 10.89 -12.38 1.73
N ARG A 31 10.80 -12.68 3.02
CA ARG A 31 11.98 -12.83 3.88
C ARG A 31 12.86 -14.00 3.45
N LEU A 32 12.25 -15.14 3.12
CA LEU A 32 12.99 -16.30 2.62
C LEU A 32 13.75 -16.00 1.34
N VAL A 33 13.10 -15.31 0.39
CA VAL A 33 13.72 -14.93 -0.88
C VAL A 33 14.89 -13.96 -0.63
N ALA A 34 14.68 -12.94 0.19
CA ALA A 34 15.70 -11.95 0.51
C ALA A 34 16.90 -12.60 1.20
N ASP A 35 16.67 -13.49 2.18
CA ASP A 35 17.71 -14.21 2.89
C ASP A 35 18.51 -15.13 1.94
N LYS A 36 17.81 -15.79 1.03
CA LYS A 36 18.45 -16.66 0.05
C LYS A 36 19.34 -15.88 -0.90
N ILE A 37 18.90 -14.73 -1.38
CA ILE A 37 19.72 -13.85 -2.24
C ILE A 37 20.97 -13.40 -1.48
N ALA A 38 20.80 -13.00 -0.22
CA ALA A 38 21.91 -12.54 0.61
C ALA A 38 22.90 -13.67 0.93
N ALA A 39 22.43 -14.91 1.09
CA ALA A 39 23.26 -16.07 1.40
C ALA A 39 24.02 -16.58 0.16
N ASP A 40 23.32 -16.68 -0.97
CA ASP A 40 23.89 -17.23 -2.21
C ASP A 40 24.79 -16.23 -2.94
N LYS A 41 24.61 -14.95 -2.71
CA LYS A 41 25.36 -13.85 -3.34
C LYS A 41 25.55 -14.05 -4.85
N PRO A 42 24.47 -14.21 -5.63
CA PRO A 42 24.61 -14.36 -7.07
C PRO A 42 25.22 -13.09 -7.69
N ARG A 43 25.65 -13.19 -8.94
CA ARG A 43 26.19 -12.03 -9.66
C ARG A 43 25.16 -10.90 -9.63
N ASN A 44 25.59 -9.71 -9.25
CA ASN A 44 24.76 -8.52 -9.09
C ASN A 44 23.72 -8.65 -7.97
N TYR A 45 24.03 -9.38 -6.90
CA TYR A 45 23.06 -9.60 -5.81
C TYR A 45 22.60 -8.31 -5.14
N LEU A 46 23.48 -7.30 -5.03
CA LEU A 46 23.10 -6.01 -4.45
C LEU A 46 22.06 -5.29 -5.32
N ALA A 47 22.27 -5.30 -6.64
CA ALA A 47 21.29 -4.72 -7.57
C ALA A 47 19.96 -5.49 -7.52
N LEU A 48 20.03 -6.82 -7.42
CA LEU A 48 18.85 -7.66 -7.33
C LEU A 48 18.08 -7.41 -6.03
N LEU A 49 18.77 -7.31 -4.90
CA LEU A 49 18.16 -6.96 -3.61
C LEU A 49 17.51 -5.58 -3.66
N THR A 50 18.19 -4.60 -4.25
CA THR A 50 17.66 -3.24 -4.37
C THR A 50 16.38 -3.24 -5.20
N ALA A 51 16.38 -3.90 -6.35
CA ALA A 51 15.19 -3.99 -7.21
C ALA A 51 14.05 -4.73 -6.53
N PHE A 52 14.35 -5.84 -5.86
CA PHE A 52 13.35 -6.64 -5.14
C PHE A 52 12.75 -5.85 -3.97
N THR A 53 13.59 -5.15 -3.19
CA THR A 53 13.14 -4.31 -2.07
C THR A 53 12.20 -3.21 -2.57
N GLU A 54 12.51 -2.60 -3.70
CA GLU A 54 11.66 -1.56 -4.28
C GLU A 54 10.30 -2.13 -4.70
N LEU A 55 10.26 -3.31 -5.30
CA LEU A 55 9.00 -3.97 -5.66
C LEU A 55 8.17 -4.32 -4.41
N VAL A 56 8.82 -4.78 -3.35
CA VAL A 56 8.15 -5.06 -2.07
C VAL A 56 7.54 -3.79 -1.48
N ARG A 57 8.31 -2.70 -1.52
CA ARG A 57 7.85 -1.39 -1.02
C ARG A 57 6.61 -0.92 -1.79
N LEU A 58 6.64 -1.00 -3.11
CA LEU A 58 5.52 -0.59 -3.95
C LEU A 58 4.27 -1.46 -3.71
N GLU A 59 4.46 -2.76 -3.55
CA GLU A 59 3.36 -3.68 -3.26
C GLU A 59 2.72 -3.39 -1.90
N ARG A 60 3.54 -3.15 -0.88
CA ARG A 60 3.01 -2.75 0.44
C ARG A 60 2.24 -1.44 0.37
N ALA A 61 2.78 -0.45 -0.36
CA ALA A 61 2.11 0.84 -0.52
C ALA A 61 0.76 0.69 -1.23
N ALA A 62 0.69 -0.16 -2.26
CA ALA A 62 -0.54 -0.43 -2.99
C ALA A 62 -1.62 -1.09 -2.12
N HIS A 63 -1.21 -1.80 -1.07
CA HIS A 63 -2.13 -2.48 -0.14
C HIS A 63 -2.19 -1.80 1.24
N THR A 64 -1.76 -0.55 1.35
CA THR A 64 -1.84 0.23 2.59
C THR A 64 -2.81 1.38 2.40
N ALA A 65 -3.83 1.43 3.27
CA ALA A 65 -4.77 2.53 3.32
C ALA A 65 -4.37 3.46 4.46
N THR A 66 -4.03 4.71 4.14
CA THR A 66 -3.77 5.75 5.12
C THR A 66 -5.00 6.62 5.25
N ILE A 67 -5.61 6.62 6.42
CA ILE A 67 -6.82 7.38 6.71
C ILE A 67 -6.46 8.54 7.63
N THR A 68 -6.58 9.75 7.11
CA THR A 68 -6.29 10.97 7.87
C THR A 68 -7.61 11.67 8.19
N SER A 69 -7.83 11.99 9.45
CA SER A 69 -9.05 12.66 9.91
C SER A 69 -8.72 13.95 10.66
N ALA A 70 -9.68 14.86 10.71
CA ALA A 70 -9.52 16.13 11.43
C ALA A 70 -9.49 15.92 12.94
N VAL A 71 -10.18 14.90 13.44
CA VAL A 71 -10.26 14.53 14.85
C VAL A 71 -10.04 13.03 15.00
N PRO A 72 -9.65 12.55 16.20
CA PRO A 72 -9.50 11.11 16.41
C PRO A 72 -10.82 10.38 16.15
N LEU A 73 -10.74 9.28 15.42
CA LEU A 73 -11.92 8.47 15.09
C LEU A 73 -12.23 7.49 16.22
N THR A 74 -13.52 7.25 16.47
CA THR A 74 -13.96 6.22 17.41
C THR A 74 -13.75 4.83 16.81
N ALA A 75 -13.76 3.80 17.66
CA ALA A 75 -13.65 2.42 17.20
C ALA A 75 -14.74 2.05 16.21
N GLU A 76 -15.97 2.53 16.41
CA GLU A 76 -17.09 2.29 15.50
C GLU A 76 -16.86 2.93 14.13
N GLU A 77 -16.38 4.17 14.10
CA GLU A 77 -16.06 4.88 12.87
C GLU A 77 -14.94 4.18 12.09
N GLN A 78 -13.89 3.74 12.79
CA GLN A 78 -12.80 2.98 12.19
C GLN A 78 -13.30 1.67 11.61
N ALA A 79 -14.15 0.95 12.33
CA ALA A 79 -14.73 -0.31 11.85
C ALA A 79 -15.59 -0.11 10.59
N ALA A 80 -16.38 0.96 10.55
CA ALA A 80 -17.21 1.27 9.37
C ALA A 80 -16.35 1.57 8.14
N ILE A 81 -15.28 2.35 8.31
CA ILE A 81 -14.35 2.68 7.23
C ILE A 81 -13.62 1.42 6.75
N THR A 82 -13.15 0.60 7.68
CA THR A 82 -12.47 -0.67 7.39
C THR A 82 -13.39 -1.59 6.57
N ALA A 83 -14.66 -1.71 6.96
CA ALA A 83 -15.62 -2.55 6.23
C ALA A 83 -15.83 -2.06 4.79
N ARG A 84 -15.94 -0.74 4.60
CA ARG A 84 -16.09 -0.16 3.26
C ARG A 84 -14.89 -0.40 2.38
N LEU A 85 -13.69 -0.23 2.92
CA LEU A 85 -12.45 -0.40 2.16
C LEU A 85 -12.22 -1.88 1.83
N ASN A 86 -12.52 -2.79 2.76
CA ASN A 86 -12.43 -4.23 2.50
C ASN A 86 -13.38 -4.68 1.40
N ALA A 87 -14.54 -4.06 1.29
CA ALA A 87 -15.50 -4.38 0.23
C ALA A 87 -14.95 -4.03 -1.15
N ARG A 88 -14.11 -2.98 -1.23
CA ARG A 88 -13.48 -2.56 -2.49
C ARG A 88 -12.20 -3.34 -2.77
N GLN A 89 -11.38 -3.56 -1.75
CA GLN A 89 -10.09 -4.22 -1.87
C GLN A 89 -9.77 -4.95 -0.58
N ALA A 90 -9.69 -6.27 -0.64
CA ALA A 90 -9.35 -7.09 0.52
C ALA A 90 -7.84 -7.04 0.80
N GLY A 91 -7.47 -7.33 2.04
CA GLY A 91 -6.06 -7.46 2.42
C GLY A 91 -5.32 -6.16 2.63
N LEU A 92 -6.04 -5.04 2.84
CA LEU A 92 -5.41 -3.76 3.12
C LEU A 92 -4.88 -3.69 4.54
N ASN A 93 -3.72 -3.03 4.68
CA ASN A 93 -3.22 -2.58 5.98
C ASN A 93 -3.72 -1.16 6.22
N TYR A 94 -4.08 -0.85 7.45
CA TYR A 94 -4.68 0.44 7.80
C TYR A 94 -3.74 1.26 8.66
N ASN A 95 -3.54 2.53 8.27
CA ASN A 95 -2.74 3.50 9.02
C ASN A 95 -3.64 4.69 9.33
N TRP A 96 -3.89 4.94 10.61
CA TRP A 96 -4.79 5.99 11.09
C TRP A 96 -3.99 7.19 11.54
N GLN A 97 -4.29 8.35 10.95
CA GLN A 97 -3.61 9.61 11.28
C GLN A 97 -4.63 10.70 11.61
N VAL A 98 -4.21 11.66 12.41
CA VAL A 98 -5.02 12.83 12.76
C VAL A 98 -4.30 14.07 12.28
N ASP A 99 -4.99 14.91 11.52
CA ASP A 99 -4.47 16.19 11.03
C ASP A 99 -5.51 17.27 11.27
N SER A 100 -5.25 18.11 12.27
CA SER A 100 -6.17 19.17 12.68
C SER A 100 -6.32 20.28 11.63
N SER A 101 -5.47 20.30 10.61
CA SER A 101 -5.59 21.29 9.52
C SER A 101 -6.76 20.97 8.58
N LEU A 102 -7.32 19.74 8.62
CA LEU A 102 -8.49 19.38 7.84
C LEU A 102 -9.74 20.06 8.41
N ILE A 103 -10.60 20.53 7.51
CA ILE A 103 -11.87 21.13 7.90
C ILE A 103 -12.93 20.03 7.96
N ALA A 104 -13.04 19.37 9.09
CA ALA A 104 -14.00 18.29 9.37
C ALA A 104 -14.17 17.32 8.19
N GLY A 105 -13.76 16.09 8.36
CA GLY A 105 -13.85 15.06 7.32
C GLY A 105 -12.63 14.17 7.35
N LEU A 106 -12.46 13.39 6.31
CA LEU A 106 -11.33 12.48 6.23
C LEU A 106 -10.81 12.32 4.81
N THR A 107 -9.52 12.00 4.73
CA THR A 107 -8.84 11.69 3.48
C THR A 107 -8.37 10.25 3.55
N VAL A 108 -8.64 9.47 2.50
CA VAL A 108 -8.21 8.08 2.39
C VAL A 108 -7.25 7.96 1.22
N LYS A 109 -6.04 7.47 1.49
CA LYS A 109 -5.03 7.20 0.46
C LYS A 109 -4.75 5.71 0.40
N VAL A 110 -4.98 5.10 -0.75
CA VAL A 110 -4.64 3.70 -1.01
C VAL A 110 -3.69 3.67 -2.21
N GLY A 111 -2.43 3.31 -1.95
CA GLY A 111 -1.40 3.41 -2.98
C GLY A 111 -1.27 4.86 -3.48
N ASP A 112 -1.47 5.06 -4.78
CA ASP A 112 -1.44 6.40 -5.39
C ASP A 112 -2.81 7.06 -5.46
N ASN A 113 -3.88 6.35 -5.08
CA ASN A 113 -5.25 6.87 -5.15
C ASN A 113 -5.60 7.59 -3.86
N VAL A 114 -5.98 8.86 -3.98
CA VAL A 114 -6.41 9.67 -2.84
C VAL A 114 -7.88 10.00 -3.00
N THR A 115 -8.69 9.66 -1.99
CA THR A 115 -10.09 10.03 -1.93
C THR A 115 -10.27 11.01 -0.78
N ASP A 116 -10.70 12.23 -1.11
CA ASP A 116 -10.98 13.26 -0.13
C ASP A 116 -12.48 13.26 0.17
N ALA A 117 -12.82 12.97 1.43
CA ALA A 117 -14.19 12.98 1.92
C ALA A 117 -14.41 14.13 2.92
N SER A 118 -13.68 15.22 2.75
CA SER A 118 -13.87 16.41 3.58
C SER A 118 -15.25 17.05 3.33
N ILE A 119 -15.67 17.91 4.25
CA ILE A 119 -16.95 18.64 4.10
C ILE A 119 -16.97 19.42 2.80
N ARG A 120 -15.86 20.03 2.43
CA ARG A 120 -15.74 20.80 1.19
C ARG A 120 -16.05 19.91 -0.03
N THR A 121 -15.45 18.74 -0.09
CA THR A 121 -15.72 17.80 -1.19
C THR A 121 -17.15 17.32 -1.20
N ARG A 122 -17.76 17.08 -0.05
CA ARG A 122 -19.18 16.69 0.04
C ARG A 122 -20.08 17.78 -0.49
N ILE A 123 -19.83 19.04 -0.16
CA ILE A 123 -20.61 20.17 -0.68
C ILE A 123 -20.48 20.24 -2.20
N GLU A 124 -19.28 20.11 -2.73
CA GLU A 124 -19.05 20.10 -4.17
C GLU A 124 -19.79 18.95 -4.87
N GLN A 125 -19.76 17.75 -4.28
CA GLN A 125 -20.48 16.59 -4.82
C GLN A 125 -21.99 16.78 -4.81
N LEU A 126 -22.52 17.33 -3.73
CA LEU A 126 -23.96 17.63 -3.64
C LEU A 126 -24.38 18.66 -4.69
N THR A 127 -23.55 19.67 -4.92
CA THR A 127 -23.80 20.68 -5.95
C THR A 127 -23.81 20.07 -7.35
N LYS A 128 -22.89 19.13 -7.62
CA LYS A 128 -22.85 18.44 -8.92
C LYS A 128 -24.04 17.52 -9.15
N ASN A 129 -24.60 16.96 -8.09
CA ASN A 129 -25.72 16.01 -8.19
C ASN A 129 -27.09 16.69 -8.16
N LEU A 130 -27.11 17.98 -8.01
CA LEU A 130 -28.34 18.77 -8.13
C LEU A 130 -28.56 19.15 -9.59
#